data_50750d7368ecb1182e70b8942b47666e
#
_entry.id   50750d7368ecb1182e70b8942b47666e
#
_cell.length_a   1.000
_cell.length_b   1.000
_cell.length_c   1.000
_cell.angle_alpha   90.00
_cell.angle_beta   90.00
_cell.angle_gamma   90.00
#
_symmetry.space_group_name_H-M   'P 1'
#
loop_
_entity.id
_entity.type
_entity.pdbx_description
1 polymer ?
#
loop_
_entity_poly.entity_id
_entity_poly.type
_entity_poly.pdbx_seq_one_letter_code
_entity_poly.pdbx_strand_id
1 'polypeptide(L)'
;KELGALTVAVVTKPFSFEGRERQKAAEGGISELVEEVDSLITIPNEKLMEILGARTTMQEAFAKADDILKGAVQGISDIIMKPGYVNVDFADVKTVMSEKGIAMMGTGSSNAEDGRGIEAAQQAVSSELLEDVELKDARGILVNISANGVRLSDNAEVDSVISEFTAEDATIIWGVVEDDTMSEDELLVTIVATGINQRGATLAVDNTRQATVQLNPVGLNAHSIRQVESGGTSSAEEIDFLDVP
;
A
#
# COMPACT_ATOMS: atom_id res chain seq x y z
N LYS A 1 18.39 11.22 2.50
CA LYS A 1 18.76 11.06 3.93
C LYS A 1 20.04 11.82 4.28
N GLU A 2 21.14 11.70 3.53
CA GLU A 2 22.43 12.36 3.84
C GLU A 2 22.32 13.88 3.93
N LEU A 3 21.48 14.52 3.13
CA LEU A 3 21.24 15.97 3.12
C LEU A 3 20.18 16.42 4.13
N GLY A 4 19.57 15.52 4.89
CA GLY A 4 18.48 15.82 5.83
C GLY A 4 17.15 16.19 5.16
N ALA A 5 17.02 15.99 3.84
CA ALA A 5 15.78 16.20 3.10
C ALA A 5 14.79 15.06 3.40
N LEU A 6 13.51 15.41 3.54
CA LEU A 6 12.42 14.45 3.60
C LEU A 6 12.29 13.73 2.25
N THR A 7 12.39 12.43 2.27
CA THR A 7 12.29 11.58 1.07
C THR A 7 11.04 10.73 1.15
N VAL A 8 10.06 11.04 0.32
CA VAL A 8 8.82 10.28 0.20
C VAL A 8 8.81 9.58 -1.15
N ALA A 9 8.56 8.29 -1.15
CA ALA A 9 8.35 7.53 -2.37
C ALA A 9 6.88 7.14 -2.51
N VAL A 10 6.36 7.23 -3.71
CA VAL A 10 5.01 6.76 -4.06
C VAL A 10 5.16 5.73 -5.17
N VAL A 11 4.68 4.53 -4.94
CA VAL A 11 4.83 3.41 -5.87
C VAL A 11 3.53 2.64 -6.04
N THR A 12 3.32 2.06 -7.21
CA THR A 12 2.20 1.16 -7.48
C THR A 12 2.66 -0.29 -7.35
N LYS A 13 1.79 -1.16 -6.83
CA LYS A 13 1.94 -2.62 -6.95
C LYS A 13 1.27 -3.07 -8.24
N PRO A 14 1.89 -4.02 -9.00
CA PRO A 14 1.34 -4.47 -10.27
C PRO A 14 -0.02 -5.14 -10.11
N PHE A 15 -0.83 -5.08 -11.16
CA PHE A 15 -2.05 -5.87 -11.28
C PHE A 15 -1.75 -7.38 -11.30
N SER A 16 -2.68 -8.21 -10.84
CA SER A 16 -2.54 -9.67 -10.82
C SER A 16 -2.32 -10.28 -12.22
N PHE A 17 -2.94 -9.68 -13.25
CA PHE A 17 -2.77 -10.11 -14.63
C PHE A 17 -1.38 -9.83 -15.23
N GLU A 18 -0.56 -9.00 -14.60
CA GLU A 18 0.83 -8.76 -15.04
C GLU A 18 1.78 -9.93 -14.70
N GLY A 19 1.34 -10.84 -13.85
CA GLY A 19 1.99 -12.09 -13.56
C GLY A 19 2.83 -12.09 -12.28
N ARG A 20 3.07 -13.30 -11.76
CA ARG A 20 3.71 -13.53 -10.45
C ARG A 20 5.15 -13.02 -10.37
N GLU A 21 5.89 -13.07 -11.47
CA GLU A 21 7.28 -12.58 -11.50
C GLU A 21 7.36 -11.08 -11.26
N ARG A 22 6.43 -10.30 -11.86
CA ARG A 22 6.34 -8.85 -11.60
C ARG A 22 5.92 -8.55 -10.18
N GLN A 23 4.94 -9.28 -9.63
CA GLN A 23 4.53 -9.12 -8.24
C GLN A 23 5.70 -9.36 -7.29
N LYS A 24 6.44 -10.46 -7.48
CA LYS A 24 7.61 -10.78 -6.66
C LYS A 24 8.73 -9.74 -6.79
N ALA A 25 8.98 -9.24 -7.99
CA ALA A 25 9.95 -8.17 -8.22
C ALA A 25 9.53 -6.86 -7.51
N ALA A 26 8.23 -6.52 -7.55
CA ALA A 26 7.69 -5.35 -6.86
C ALA A 26 7.80 -5.48 -5.32
N GLU A 27 7.49 -6.65 -4.76
CA GLU A 27 7.64 -6.92 -3.32
C GLU A 27 9.09 -6.79 -2.87
N GLY A 28 10.03 -7.32 -3.65
CA GLY A 28 11.47 -7.17 -3.39
C GLY A 28 11.90 -5.71 -3.41
N GLY A 29 11.51 -4.96 -4.46
CA GLY A 29 11.83 -3.54 -4.59
C GLY A 29 11.22 -2.67 -3.50
N ILE A 30 9.98 -2.96 -3.08
CA ILE A 30 9.31 -2.27 -1.96
C ILE A 30 10.08 -2.50 -0.65
N SER A 31 10.52 -3.74 -0.40
CA SER A 31 11.27 -4.09 0.82
C SER A 31 12.61 -3.36 0.90
N GLU A 32 13.29 -3.19 -0.22
CA GLU A 32 14.53 -2.41 -0.29
C GLU A 32 14.27 -0.91 -0.14
N LEU A 33 13.22 -0.41 -0.82
CA LEU A 33 12.91 1.02 -0.85
C LEU A 33 12.47 1.56 0.52
N VAL A 34 11.74 0.78 1.31
CA VAL A 34 11.30 1.14 2.67
C VAL A 34 12.49 1.53 3.58
N GLU A 35 13.65 0.89 3.40
CA GLU A 35 14.84 1.20 4.20
C GLU A 35 15.54 2.50 3.77
N GLU A 36 15.34 2.88 2.51
CA GLU A 36 16.02 4.03 1.90
C GLU A 36 15.24 5.35 2.01
N VAL A 37 13.90 5.29 2.15
CA VAL A 37 13.05 6.48 2.23
C VAL A 37 12.58 6.78 3.66
N ASP A 38 12.06 7.97 3.91
CA ASP A 38 11.45 8.34 5.19
C ASP A 38 10.00 7.85 5.25
N SER A 39 9.29 7.91 4.11
CA SER A 39 7.93 7.38 3.98
C SER A 39 7.75 6.71 2.62
N LEU A 40 7.04 5.60 2.61
CA LEU A 40 6.69 4.87 1.39
C LEU A 40 5.17 4.71 1.30
N ILE A 41 4.58 5.34 0.29
CA ILE A 41 3.17 5.19 -0.05
C ILE A 41 3.06 4.11 -1.12
N THR A 42 2.30 3.06 -0.83
CA THR A 42 2.05 1.99 -1.80
C THR A 42 0.61 2.03 -2.28
N ILE A 43 0.42 1.99 -3.59
CA ILE A 43 -0.88 1.96 -4.26
C ILE A 43 -1.07 0.56 -4.84
N PRO A 44 -1.92 -0.30 -4.24
CA PRO A 44 -2.19 -1.62 -4.77
C PRO A 44 -3.11 -1.51 -5.98
N ASN A 45 -2.57 -1.71 -7.21
CA ASN A 45 -3.37 -1.65 -8.44
C ASN A 45 -4.52 -2.68 -8.45
N GLU A 46 -4.39 -3.76 -7.69
CA GLU A 46 -5.46 -4.75 -7.55
C GLU A 46 -6.74 -4.15 -6.98
N LYS A 47 -6.63 -3.23 -6.02
CA LYS A 47 -7.76 -2.51 -5.46
C LYS A 47 -8.45 -1.61 -6.48
N LEU A 48 -7.71 -1.13 -7.49
CA LEU A 48 -8.31 -0.36 -8.58
C LEU A 48 -9.23 -1.21 -9.46
N MET A 49 -9.01 -2.52 -9.52
CA MET A 49 -9.90 -3.44 -10.25
C MET A 49 -11.31 -3.51 -9.64
N GLU A 50 -11.43 -3.26 -8.35
CA GLU A 50 -12.72 -3.24 -7.63
C GLU A 50 -13.53 -1.99 -8.01
N ILE A 51 -12.85 -0.86 -8.22
CA ILE A 51 -13.45 0.41 -8.67
C ILE A 51 -13.77 0.35 -10.16
N LEU A 52 -12.87 -0.28 -10.93
CA LEU A 52 -12.98 -0.37 -12.38
C LEU A 52 -13.89 -1.53 -12.76
N GLY A 53 -15.02 -1.26 -13.36
CA GLY A 53 -15.95 -2.32 -13.78
C GLY A 53 -15.34 -3.34 -14.75
N ALA A 54 -15.94 -4.52 -14.86
CA ALA A 54 -15.47 -5.64 -15.69
C ALA A 54 -15.33 -5.33 -17.21
N ARG A 55 -15.82 -4.18 -17.67
CA ARG A 55 -15.71 -3.73 -19.09
C ARG A 55 -14.53 -2.78 -19.31
N THR A 56 -13.80 -2.42 -18.28
CA THR A 56 -12.66 -1.51 -18.39
C THR A 56 -11.54 -2.17 -19.19
N THR A 57 -10.99 -1.44 -20.12
CA THR A 57 -9.84 -1.89 -20.90
C THR A 57 -8.55 -1.83 -20.06
N MET A 58 -7.54 -2.62 -20.43
CA MET A 58 -6.23 -2.57 -19.77
C MET A 58 -5.61 -1.18 -19.83
N GLN A 59 -5.81 -0.47 -20.94
CA GLN A 59 -5.30 0.90 -21.11
C GLN A 59 -5.96 1.85 -20.11
N GLU A 60 -7.26 1.76 -19.92
CA GLU A 60 -7.99 2.56 -18.92
C GLU A 60 -7.58 2.22 -17.50
N ALA A 61 -7.31 0.94 -17.20
CA ALA A 61 -6.84 0.52 -15.89
C ALA A 61 -5.46 1.12 -15.56
N PHE A 62 -4.52 1.08 -16.49
CA PHE A 62 -3.22 1.73 -16.31
C PHE A 62 -3.33 3.26 -16.23
N ALA A 63 -4.15 3.89 -17.07
CA ALA A 63 -4.39 5.34 -17.00
C ALA A 63 -4.95 5.75 -15.63
N LYS A 64 -5.86 4.96 -15.06
CA LYS A 64 -6.40 5.20 -13.71
C LYS A 64 -5.33 5.06 -12.63
N ALA A 65 -4.44 4.05 -12.74
CA ALA A 65 -3.31 3.90 -11.82
C ALA A 65 -2.36 5.12 -11.88
N ASP A 66 -2.07 5.62 -13.09
CA ASP A 66 -1.26 6.82 -13.30
C ASP A 66 -1.93 8.07 -12.72
N ASP A 67 -3.25 8.23 -12.88
CA ASP A 67 -4.02 9.35 -12.31
C ASP A 67 -3.97 9.34 -10.78
N ILE A 68 -4.09 8.18 -10.16
CA ILE A 68 -4.02 8.04 -8.70
C ILE A 68 -2.60 8.32 -8.20
N LEU A 69 -1.58 7.79 -8.89
CA LEU A 69 -0.18 8.08 -8.58
C LEU A 69 0.11 9.58 -8.68
N LYS A 70 -0.36 10.23 -9.75
CA LYS A 70 -0.28 11.68 -9.92
C LYS A 70 -0.98 12.42 -8.79
N GLY A 71 -2.21 12.03 -8.46
CA GLY A 71 -2.99 12.63 -7.37
C GLY A 71 -2.28 12.53 -6.01
N ALA A 72 -1.65 11.38 -5.74
CA ALA A 72 -0.87 11.15 -4.53
C ALA A 72 0.29 12.13 -4.40
N VAL A 73 1.11 12.22 -5.44
CA VAL A 73 2.27 13.11 -5.47
C VAL A 73 1.83 14.57 -5.42
N GLN A 74 0.80 14.92 -6.19
CA GLN A 74 0.27 16.27 -6.25
C GLN A 74 -0.33 16.70 -4.92
N GLY A 75 -1.15 15.87 -4.27
CA GLY A 75 -1.77 16.19 -2.97
C GLY A 75 -0.74 16.52 -1.89
N ILE A 76 0.37 15.78 -1.83
CA ILE A 76 1.46 16.06 -0.88
C ILE A 76 2.25 17.32 -1.29
N SER A 77 2.53 17.46 -2.58
CA SER A 77 3.27 18.62 -3.10
C SER A 77 2.49 19.92 -2.90
N ASP A 78 1.19 19.90 -3.15
CA ASP A 78 0.32 21.07 -3.05
C ASP A 78 0.27 21.64 -1.62
N ILE A 79 0.21 20.77 -0.61
CA ILE A 79 0.26 21.16 0.81
C ILE A 79 1.55 21.95 1.14
N ILE A 80 2.66 21.57 0.54
CA ILE A 80 3.98 22.15 0.83
C ILE A 80 4.24 23.38 -0.03
N MET A 81 3.81 23.37 -1.30
CA MET A 81 4.23 24.33 -2.31
C MET A 81 3.21 25.41 -2.62
N LYS A 82 1.91 25.08 -2.53
CA LYS A 82 0.83 26.04 -2.83
C LYS A 82 0.52 26.90 -1.62
N PRO A 83 0.37 28.22 -1.77
CA PRO A 83 -0.17 29.06 -0.71
C PRO A 83 -1.64 28.69 -0.48
N GLY A 84 -1.98 28.42 0.77
CA GLY A 84 -3.33 28.07 1.19
C GLY A 84 -3.85 28.95 2.32
N TYR A 85 -5.10 28.79 2.70
CA TYR A 85 -5.67 29.45 3.88
C TYR A 85 -5.08 28.90 5.18
N VAL A 86 -4.75 27.60 5.21
CA VAL A 86 -4.05 26.94 6.31
C VAL A 86 -2.80 26.34 5.72
N ASN A 87 -1.67 27.02 6.00
CA ASN A 87 -0.37 26.55 5.54
C ASN A 87 0.22 25.57 6.56
N VAL A 88 0.69 24.44 6.07
CA VAL A 88 1.35 23.45 6.89
C VAL A 88 2.84 23.76 6.93
N ASP A 89 3.44 23.75 8.13
CA ASP A 89 4.89 23.85 8.24
C ASP A 89 5.53 22.54 7.73
N PHE A 90 6.61 22.71 6.97
CA PHE A 90 7.40 21.56 6.50
C PHE A 90 7.85 20.64 7.64
N ALA A 91 8.11 21.20 8.83
CA ALA A 91 8.48 20.43 10.00
C ALA A 91 7.35 19.50 10.46
N ASP A 92 6.10 19.95 10.35
CA ASP A 92 4.93 19.17 10.72
C ASP A 92 4.71 18.04 9.70
N VAL A 93 4.76 18.35 8.38
CA VAL A 93 4.72 17.33 7.33
C VAL A 93 5.81 16.29 7.54
N LYS A 94 7.02 16.74 7.83
CA LYS A 94 8.14 15.85 8.09
C LYS A 94 7.87 14.93 9.28
N THR A 95 7.29 15.46 10.36
CA THR A 95 6.96 14.67 11.56
C THR A 95 5.98 13.55 11.22
N VAL A 96 4.88 13.86 10.57
CA VAL A 96 3.87 12.87 10.17
C VAL A 96 4.42 11.88 9.15
N MET A 97 5.10 12.36 8.13
CA MET A 97 5.64 11.52 7.05
C MET A 97 6.87 10.69 7.47
N SER A 98 7.51 11.00 8.60
CA SER A 98 8.63 10.21 9.14
C SER A 98 8.18 9.11 10.09
N GLU A 99 6.88 8.97 10.36
CA GLU A 99 6.34 7.83 11.12
C GLU A 99 6.67 6.54 10.40
N LYS A 100 7.34 5.64 11.12
CA LYS A 100 7.78 4.36 10.56
C LYS A 100 6.59 3.46 10.24
N GLY A 101 6.58 2.91 9.06
CA GLY A 101 5.54 1.99 8.60
C GLY A 101 5.15 2.25 7.15
N ILE A 102 4.07 1.61 6.75
CA ILE A 102 3.47 1.86 5.44
C ILE A 102 2.59 3.10 5.56
N ALA A 103 2.68 3.94 4.56
CA ALA A 103 1.74 5.03 4.35
C ALA A 103 0.73 4.64 3.27
N MET A 104 -0.52 4.97 3.50
CA MET A 104 -1.61 4.75 2.56
C MET A 104 -2.36 6.06 2.35
N MET A 105 -3.10 6.15 1.26
CA MET A 105 -3.84 7.34 0.94
C MET A 105 -5.24 7.04 0.45
N GLY A 106 -6.14 7.98 0.68
CA GLY A 106 -7.47 8.00 0.11
C GLY A 106 -7.78 9.36 -0.47
N THR A 107 -8.58 9.40 -1.51
CA THR A 107 -9.06 10.64 -2.11
C THR A 107 -10.56 10.56 -2.33
N GLY A 108 -11.23 11.68 -2.13
CA GLY A 108 -12.65 11.81 -2.43
C GLY A 108 -12.94 13.20 -2.93
N SER A 109 -13.88 13.33 -3.85
CA SER A 109 -14.29 14.62 -4.39
C SER A 109 -15.81 14.71 -4.41
N SER A 110 -16.31 15.91 -4.22
CA SER A 110 -17.74 16.21 -4.34
C SER A 110 -17.96 17.60 -4.92
N ASN A 111 -19.02 17.71 -5.67
CA ASN A 111 -19.54 18.97 -6.21
C ASN A 111 -20.98 19.28 -5.71
N ALA A 112 -21.37 18.66 -4.61
CA ALA A 112 -22.67 18.90 -4.00
C ALA A 112 -22.81 20.37 -3.55
N GLU A 113 -23.98 20.94 -3.74
CA GLU A 113 -24.27 22.33 -3.31
C GLU A 113 -24.19 22.47 -1.78
N ASP A 114 -24.71 21.48 -1.07
CA ASP A 114 -24.68 21.36 0.39
C ASP A 114 -23.99 20.05 0.80
N GLY A 115 -23.15 20.10 1.85
CA GLY A 115 -22.50 18.93 2.42
C GLY A 115 -21.36 18.33 1.57
N ARG A 116 -20.79 19.11 0.62
CA ARG A 116 -19.71 18.64 -0.23
C ARG A 116 -18.49 18.18 0.58
N GLY A 117 -18.23 18.81 1.72
CA GLY A 117 -17.15 18.43 2.62
C GLY A 117 -17.37 17.05 3.24
N ILE A 118 -18.61 16.76 3.70
CA ILE A 118 -18.97 15.45 4.25
C ILE A 118 -18.81 14.36 3.18
N GLU A 119 -19.38 14.60 1.99
CA GLU A 119 -19.38 13.60 0.92
C GLU A 119 -17.95 13.30 0.43
N ALA A 120 -17.14 14.34 0.19
CA ALA A 120 -15.75 14.18 -0.22
C ALA A 120 -14.91 13.48 0.87
N ALA A 121 -15.07 13.83 2.14
CA ALA A 121 -14.37 13.18 3.24
C ALA A 121 -14.79 11.72 3.40
N GLN A 122 -16.08 11.39 3.32
CA GLN A 122 -16.57 10.02 3.36
C GLN A 122 -16.02 9.17 2.22
N GLN A 123 -15.98 9.70 1.00
CA GLN A 123 -15.34 9.01 -0.13
C GLN A 123 -13.84 8.80 0.11
N ALA A 124 -13.15 9.78 0.67
CA ALA A 124 -11.72 9.67 0.96
C ALA A 124 -11.42 8.59 2.01
N VAL A 125 -12.19 8.54 3.11
CA VAL A 125 -12.04 7.52 4.18
C VAL A 125 -12.47 6.13 3.72
N SER A 126 -13.47 6.05 2.85
CA SER A 126 -14.01 4.81 2.29
C SER A 126 -13.30 4.42 0.99
N SER A 127 -12.18 5.08 0.67
CA SER A 127 -11.41 4.74 -0.52
C SER A 127 -10.91 3.29 -0.43
N GLU A 128 -11.06 2.52 -1.51
CA GLU A 128 -10.60 1.13 -1.61
C GLU A 128 -9.09 1.01 -1.33
N LEU A 129 -8.35 2.08 -1.51
CA LEU A 129 -6.92 2.13 -1.18
C LEU A 129 -6.67 2.13 0.35
N LEU A 130 -7.67 2.47 1.15
CA LEU A 130 -7.65 2.46 2.61
C LEU A 130 -8.43 1.28 3.22
N GLU A 131 -9.14 0.48 2.41
CA GLU A 131 -10.07 -0.57 2.88
C GLU A 131 -9.42 -1.58 3.83
N ASP A 132 -8.17 -1.95 3.58
CA ASP A 132 -7.43 -2.91 4.40
C ASP A 132 -6.82 -2.29 5.67
N VAL A 133 -7.13 -1.02 5.96
CA VAL A 133 -6.51 -0.25 7.04
C VAL A 133 -7.57 0.45 7.87
N GLU A 134 -7.50 0.24 9.17
CA GLU A 134 -8.25 1.08 10.09
C GLU A 134 -7.46 2.39 10.34
N LEU A 135 -8.03 3.54 9.95
CA LEU A 135 -7.41 4.85 10.21
C LEU A 135 -7.13 5.08 11.70
N LYS A 136 -7.81 4.35 12.58
CA LYS A 136 -7.54 4.32 14.03
C LYS A 136 -6.18 3.71 14.39
N ASP A 137 -5.59 2.93 13.50
CA ASP A 137 -4.24 2.38 13.68
C ASP A 137 -3.13 3.30 13.14
N ALA A 138 -3.49 4.40 12.47
CA ALA A 138 -2.55 5.40 11.96
C ALA A 138 -2.05 6.28 13.09
N ARG A 139 -0.73 6.54 13.12
CA ARG A 139 -0.12 7.46 14.08
C ARG A 139 -0.10 8.88 13.59
N GLY A 140 0.01 9.07 12.29
CA GLY A 140 -0.01 10.36 11.65
C GLY A 140 -0.98 10.39 10.50
N ILE A 141 -1.70 11.49 10.37
CA ILE A 141 -2.68 11.71 9.31
C ILE A 141 -2.47 13.10 8.75
N LEU A 142 -2.31 13.17 7.44
CA LEU A 142 -2.24 14.41 6.70
C LEU A 142 -3.53 14.54 5.90
N VAL A 143 -4.29 15.60 6.14
CA VAL A 143 -5.54 15.90 5.43
C VAL A 143 -5.32 17.15 4.58
N ASN A 144 -5.56 17.04 3.29
CA ASN A 144 -5.54 18.16 2.37
C ASN A 144 -6.94 18.40 1.80
N ILE A 145 -7.40 19.63 1.91
CA ILE A 145 -8.64 20.12 1.30
C ILE A 145 -8.25 21.06 0.18
N SER A 146 -8.64 20.76 -1.04
CA SER A 146 -8.39 21.60 -2.22
C SER A 146 -9.72 21.97 -2.88
N ALA A 147 -9.93 23.22 -3.15
CA ALA A 147 -11.09 23.71 -3.90
C ALA A 147 -10.81 25.09 -4.52
N ASN A 148 -11.61 25.45 -5.52
CA ASN A 148 -11.71 26.82 -5.98
C ASN A 148 -12.81 27.50 -5.14
N GLY A 149 -12.41 28.25 -4.11
CA GLY A 149 -13.32 28.83 -3.15
C GLY A 149 -13.69 27.87 -2.00
N VAL A 150 -12.75 27.62 -1.08
CA VAL A 150 -13.00 26.81 0.12
C VAL A 150 -13.91 27.58 1.09
N ARG A 151 -15.02 26.97 1.50
CA ARG A 151 -15.97 27.53 2.47
C ARG A 151 -15.56 27.13 3.90
N LEU A 152 -15.88 27.94 4.87
CA LEU A 152 -15.63 27.61 6.29
C LEU A 152 -16.39 26.33 6.72
N SER A 153 -17.61 26.14 6.15
CA SER A 153 -18.39 24.93 6.36
C SER A 153 -17.66 23.67 5.88
N ASP A 154 -16.97 23.73 4.73
CA ASP A 154 -16.27 22.59 4.15
C ASP A 154 -15.24 22.02 5.14
N ASN A 155 -14.47 22.91 5.77
CA ASN A 155 -13.46 22.47 6.76
C ASN A 155 -14.10 21.82 7.98
N ALA A 156 -15.19 22.37 8.51
CA ALA A 156 -15.90 21.79 9.66
C ALA A 156 -16.56 20.45 9.31
N GLU A 157 -17.09 20.32 8.11
CA GLU A 157 -17.69 19.10 7.59
C GLU A 157 -16.64 17.99 7.43
N VAL A 158 -15.49 18.29 6.84
CA VAL A 158 -14.39 17.33 6.68
C VAL A 158 -13.83 16.92 8.04
N ASP A 159 -13.60 17.87 8.96
CA ASP A 159 -13.11 17.58 10.32
C ASP A 159 -14.05 16.65 11.08
N SER A 160 -15.36 16.87 10.99
CA SER A 160 -16.36 16.01 11.62
C SER A 160 -16.26 14.55 11.17
N VAL A 161 -16.05 14.33 9.87
CA VAL A 161 -15.91 12.96 9.32
C VAL A 161 -14.57 12.37 9.74
N ILE A 162 -13.46 13.07 9.55
CA ILE A 162 -12.12 12.54 9.85
C ILE A 162 -11.99 12.17 11.33
N SER A 163 -12.50 13.02 12.24
CA SER A 163 -12.44 12.77 13.68
C SER A 163 -13.19 11.52 14.13
N GLU A 164 -14.22 11.07 13.38
CA GLU A 164 -14.94 9.83 13.67
C GLU A 164 -14.11 8.58 13.37
N PHE A 165 -13.24 8.66 12.35
CA PHE A 165 -12.45 7.52 11.87
C PHE A 165 -11.02 7.47 12.43
N THR A 166 -10.57 8.48 13.16
CA THR A 166 -9.20 8.60 13.67
C THR A 166 -9.12 8.30 15.17
N ALA A 167 -7.94 7.92 15.66
CA ALA A 167 -7.71 7.78 17.09
C ALA A 167 -7.52 9.15 17.74
N GLU A 168 -7.87 9.26 19.04
CA GLU A 168 -7.71 10.51 19.81
C GLU A 168 -6.23 10.93 19.97
N ASP A 169 -5.30 10.01 19.89
CA ASP A 169 -3.86 10.22 20.02
C ASP A 169 -3.13 10.34 18.67
N ALA A 170 -3.84 10.27 17.55
CA ALA A 170 -3.27 10.47 16.23
C ALA A 170 -2.87 11.93 16.01
N THR A 171 -1.70 12.14 15.43
CA THR A 171 -1.28 13.48 14.99
C THR A 171 -1.93 13.80 13.65
N ILE A 172 -2.88 14.74 13.64
CA ILE A 172 -3.57 15.16 12.42
C ILE A 172 -3.04 16.53 11.98
N ILE A 173 -2.63 16.63 10.73
CA ILE A 173 -2.19 17.88 10.12
C ILE A 173 -3.16 18.25 9.00
N TRP A 174 -3.61 19.49 9.02
CA TRP A 174 -4.59 20.04 8.10
C TRP A 174 -3.94 21.02 7.13
N GLY A 175 -4.11 20.79 5.85
CA GLY A 175 -3.79 21.70 4.76
C GLY A 175 -5.08 22.13 4.06
N VAL A 176 -5.23 23.43 3.79
CA VAL A 176 -6.33 23.98 3.01
C VAL A 176 -5.76 24.80 1.89
N VAL A 177 -5.88 24.30 0.67
CA VAL A 177 -5.25 24.84 -0.53
C VAL A 177 -6.30 25.41 -1.46
N GLU A 178 -6.08 26.64 -1.91
CA GLU A 178 -6.85 27.23 -3.00
C GLU A 178 -6.33 26.76 -4.33
N ASP A 179 -7.20 26.19 -5.16
CA ASP A 179 -6.86 25.72 -6.50
C ASP A 179 -7.83 26.30 -7.54
N ASP A 180 -7.43 27.37 -8.17
CA ASP A 180 -8.19 28.09 -9.20
C ASP A 180 -8.33 27.31 -10.52
N THR A 181 -7.68 26.16 -10.63
CA THR A 181 -7.82 25.25 -11.79
C THR A 181 -8.98 24.28 -11.64
N MET A 182 -9.52 24.13 -10.42
CA MET A 182 -10.71 23.32 -10.12
C MET A 182 -12.00 24.06 -10.47
N SER A 183 -13.08 23.29 -10.64
CA SER A 183 -14.42 23.87 -10.78
C SER A 183 -14.85 24.57 -9.47
N GLU A 184 -15.61 25.67 -9.56
CA GLU A 184 -16.03 26.46 -8.38
C GLU A 184 -16.84 25.65 -7.34
N ASP A 185 -17.56 24.62 -7.80
CA ASP A 185 -18.35 23.76 -6.92
C ASP A 185 -17.59 22.52 -6.42
N GLU A 186 -16.44 22.22 -6.99
CA GLU A 186 -15.68 21.00 -6.68
C GLU A 186 -14.84 21.17 -5.42
N LEU A 187 -14.91 20.18 -4.54
CA LEU A 187 -14.04 20.02 -3.38
C LEU A 187 -13.35 18.68 -3.48
N LEU A 188 -12.03 18.66 -3.30
CA LEU A 188 -11.20 17.46 -3.24
C LEU A 188 -10.61 17.32 -1.84
N VAL A 189 -10.80 16.16 -1.24
CA VAL A 189 -10.17 15.77 0.02
C VAL A 189 -9.16 14.67 -0.25
N THR A 190 -7.94 14.88 0.19
CA THR A 190 -6.87 13.87 0.15
C THR A 190 -6.42 13.57 1.56
N ILE A 191 -6.40 12.30 1.92
CA ILE A 191 -5.94 11.80 3.22
C ILE A 191 -4.71 10.95 3.00
N VAL A 192 -3.65 11.21 3.75
CA VAL A 192 -2.47 10.33 3.83
C VAL A 192 -2.33 9.87 5.26
N ALA A 193 -2.48 8.58 5.48
CA ALA A 193 -2.31 7.94 6.78
C ALA A 193 -0.94 7.27 6.85
N THR A 194 -0.19 7.52 7.91
CA THR A 194 1.19 7.05 8.11
C THR A 194 1.35 6.30 9.43
N GLY A 195 2.43 5.57 9.58
CA GLY A 195 2.70 4.82 10.81
C GLY A 195 1.76 3.63 11.00
N ILE A 196 1.17 3.12 9.92
CA ILE A 196 0.25 2.01 9.95
C ILE A 196 1.02 0.72 10.20
N ASN A 197 0.72 0.06 11.32
CA ASN A 197 1.25 -1.26 11.61
C ASN A 197 0.39 -2.31 10.90
N GLN A 198 0.95 -2.99 9.92
CA GLN A 198 0.29 -4.17 9.31
C GLN A 198 0.16 -5.29 10.36
N ARG A 199 -0.89 -5.29 11.16
CA ARG A 199 -1.22 -6.42 12.04
C ARG A 199 -1.71 -7.66 11.28
N GLY A 200 -1.87 -7.59 9.95
CA GLY A 200 -2.39 -8.67 9.10
C GLY A 200 -1.44 -9.23 8.04
N ALA A 201 -0.36 -8.55 7.68
CA ALA A 201 0.67 -9.13 6.82
C ALA A 201 1.69 -9.89 7.68
N THR A 202 1.26 -11.00 8.26
CA THR A 202 2.20 -12.05 8.63
C THR A 202 2.87 -12.46 7.32
N LEU A 203 4.06 -11.93 7.06
CA LEU A 203 5.01 -12.63 6.22
C LEU A 203 5.04 -14.02 6.81
N ALA A 204 4.44 -14.98 6.15
CA ALA A 204 4.70 -16.38 6.38
C ALA A 204 6.17 -16.57 6.00
N VAL A 205 7.05 -16.19 6.90
CA VAL A 205 8.42 -16.67 6.91
C VAL A 205 8.22 -18.15 7.15
N ASP A 206 8.29 -18.88 6.04
CA ASP A 206 8.31 -20.34 6.03
C ASP A 206 9.50 -20.78 6.88
N ASN A 207 9.24 -20.93 8.16
CA ASN A 207 10.19 -21.40 9.17
C ASN A 207 10.36 -22.92 9.08
N THR A 208 10.28 -23.46 7.84
CA THR A 208 10.45 -24.88 7.54
C THR A 208 11.92 -25.25 7.32
N ARG A 209 12.85 -24.60 8.02
CA ARG A 209 14.25 -25.03 8.03
C ARG A 209 14.88 -24.94 9.41
N GLN A 210 14.28 -25.63 10.39
CA GLN A 210 14.99 -26.16 11.56
C GLN A 210 14.18 -27.29 12.23
N ALA A 211 13.85 -28.33 11.47
CA ALA A 211 13.65 -29.63 12.06
C ALA A 211 15.04 -30.24 12.29
N THR A 212 15.62 -29.93 13.42
CA THR A 212 16.73 -30.73 13.95
C THR A 212 16.19 -32.13 14.19
N VAL A 213 16.55 -33.05 13.30
CA VAL A 213 16.34 -34.46 13.53
C VAL A 213 17.24 -34.88 14.71
N GLN A 214 16.62 -34.95 15.89
CA GLN A 214 17.22 -35.63 17.02
C GLN A 214 17.22 -37.14 16.69
N LEU A 215 18.34 -37.66 16.24
CA LEU A 215 18.60 -39.07 16.18
C LEU A 215 18.74 -39.59 17.61
N ASN A 216 17.68 -40.20 18.13
CA ASN A 216 17.78 -41.04 19.32
C ASN A 216 18.59 -42.29 18.95
N PRO A 217 19.65 -42.63 19.67
CA PRO A 217 20.35 -43.90 19.50
C PRO A 217 19.50 -45.01 20.12
N VAL A 218 18.74 -45.72 19.31
CA VAL A 218 18.14 -47.01 19.73
C VAL A 218 19.19 -48.08 19.65
N GLY A 219 19.37 -48.72 20.80
CA GLY A 219 20.41 -49.73 21.06
C GLY A 219 20.46 -50.90 20.06
N LEU A 220 21.67 -51.24 19.75
CA LEU A 220 22.06 -52.46 19.05
C LEU A 220 21.67 -53.68 19.89
N ASN A 221 20.75 -54.50 19.38
CA ASN A 221 20.71 -55.91 19.73
C ASN A 221 21.03 -56.72 18.52
N ALA A 222 22.23 -57.29 18.57
CA ALA A 222 22.69 -58.31 17.65
C ALA A 222 21.87 -59.58 17.85
N HIS A 223 21.25 -60.10 16.81
CA HIS A 223 21.19 -61.55 16.50
C HIS A 223 20.43 -61.80 15.22
N SER A 224 21.08 -62.64 14.43
CA SER A 224 20.56 -63.51 13.34
C SER A 224 20.94 -63.12 11.92
N ILE A 225 22.10 -63.63 11.61
CA ILE A 225 22.55 -64.00 10.25
C ILE A 225 21.61 -65.08 9.74
N ARG A 226 21.02 -64.91 8.56
CA ARG A 226 20.68 -66.00 7.65
C ARG A 226 20.89 -65.58 6.21
N GLN A 227 21.88 -66.21 5.59
CA GLN A 227 22.12 -66.25 4.17
C GLN A 227 20.91 -66.83 3.43
N VAL A 228 20.58 -66.27 2.30
CA VAL A 228 20.07 -66.99 1.16
C VAL A 228 20.68 -66.37 -0.10
N GLU A 229 21.39 -67.22 -0.79
CA GLU A 229 22.06 -66.98 -2.09
C GLU A 229 21.05 -66.96 -3.25
N SER A 230 21.51 -66.30 -4.28
CA SER A 230 21.39 -66.68 -5.72
C SER A 230 20.15 -66.14 -6.48
N GLY A 231 20.51 -65.49 -7.53
CA GLY A 231 19.99 -65.78 -8.85
C GLY A 231 19.27 -64.67 -9.59
N GLY A 232 19.87 -64.24 -10.68
CA GLY A 232 19.07 -63.74 -11.80
C GLY A 232 19.48 -62.40 -12.41
N THR A 233 20.32 -62.50 -13.37
CA THR A 233 20.62 -61.55 -14.45
C THR A 233 19.38 -61.11 -15.20
N SER A 234 19.25 -59.81 -15.57
CA SER A 234 18.95 -59.42 -16.97
C SER A 234 18.83 -57.90 -17.16
N SER A 235 19.69 -57.42 -18.02
CA SER A 235 19.57 -56.46 -19.11
C SER A 235 18.91 -55.11 -18.88
N ALA A 236 19.75 -54.10 -19.09
CA ALA A 236 19.48 -52.72 -19.44
C ALA A 236 18.65 -52.61 -20.73
N GLU A 237 17.65 -51.77 -20.74
CA GLU A 237 17.18 -51.15 -21.98
C GLU A 237 17.22 -49.63 -21.80
N GLU A 238 18.06 -49.07 -22.61
CA GLU A 238 18.25 -47.64 -22.88
C GLU A 238 17.09 -47.19 -23.74
N ILE A 239 16.34 -46.17 -23.32
CA ILE A 239 15.33 -45.53 -24.15
C ILE A 239 15.81 -44.13 -24.50
N ASP A 240 16.18 -44.03 -25.76
CA ASP A 240 16.54 -42.80 -26.49
C ASP A 240 15.29 -41.99 -26.79
N PHE A 241 15.28 -40.72 -26.38
CA PHE A 241 14.24 -39.74 -26.76
C PHE A 241 14.86 -38.67 -27.68
N LEU A 242 14.82 -38.99 -28.95
CA LEU A 242 14.94 -37.98 -30.01
C LEU A 242 13.73 -38.12 -30.96
N ASP A 243 13.21 -36.93 -31.32
CA ASP A 243 12.28 -36.65 -32.39
C ASP A 243 10.77 -36.70 -32.09
N VAL A 244 10.22 -35.47 -32.02
CA VAL A 244 8.92 -35.15 -32.65
C VAL A 244 8.94 -33.69 -33.16
N PRO A 245 8.37 -33.40 -34.33
CA PRO A 245 8.52 -32.19 -35.15
C PRO A 245 7.82 -30.94 -34.61
#